data_2ac3849bfba0d401afd12c7e2e66c897
#
_entry.id   2ac3849bfba0d401afd12c7e2e66c897
#
_cell.length_a   1.000
_cell.length_b   1.000
_cell.length_c   1.000
_cell.angle_alpha   90.00
_cell.angle_beta   90.00
_cell.angle_gamma   90.00
#
_symmetry.space_group_name_H-M   'P 1'
#
loop_
_entity.id
_entity.type
_entity.pdbx_description
1 polymer ?
#
loop_
_entity_poly.entity_id
_entity_poly.type
_entity_poly.pdbx_seq_one_letter_code
_entity_poly.pdbx_strand_id
1 'polypeptide(L)'
;MTQRSKVSIIIPVYGVEKYIERCIRSLFEQTLREIEYIFIDDCTPDKSIEILKSVMEDYPHRKGQVVIHRMEKNSGQAAVRRWGALNATGEYVIHCDSDDWVDTKMYEDMYNRAVEDGADVVVCDYN
;
A
#
# COMPACT_ATOMS: atom_id res chain seq x y z
N MET A 1 14.77 15.20 -9.66
CA MET A 1 15.31 14.22 -8.72
C MET A 1 14.17 13.57 -7.93
N THR A 2 14.07 12.25 -8.00
CA THR A 2 13.01 11.53 -7.31
C THR A 2 13.35 11.40 -5.83
N GLN A 3 12.46 11.84 -4.98
CA GLN A 3 12.63 11.68 -3.54
C GLN A 3 12.41 10.21 -3.17
N ARG A 4 13.30 9.65 -2.37
CA ARG A 4 13.17 8.27 -1.90
C ARG A 4 11.98 8.14 -0.96
N SER A 5 11.20 7.09 -1.11
CA SER A 5 10.08 6.81 -0.22
C SER A 5 10.59 6.41 1.15
N LYS A 6 9.92 6.91 2.19
CA LYS A 6 10.21 6.52 3.57
C LYS A 6 9.55 5.19 3.91
N VAL A 7 8.35 4.99 3.40
CA VAL A 7 7.54 3.80 3.68
C VAL A 7 7.01 3.24 2.36
N SER A 8 7.10 1.93 2.18
CA SER A 8 6.41 1.22 1.12
C SER A 8 5.28 0.42 1.74
N ILE A 9 4.06 0.62 1.24
CA ILE A 9 2.89 -0.08 1.73
C ILE A 9 2.48 -1.12 0.70
N ILE A 10 2.39 -2.38 1.12
CA ILE A 10 2.03 -3.50 0.26
C ILE A 10 0.57 -3.85 0.49
N ILE A 11 -0.25 -3.72 -0.55
CA ILE A 11 -1.69 -3.92 -0.47
C ILE A 11 -2.11 -5.01 -1.45
N PRO A 12 -2.33 -6.25 -0.98
CA PRO A 12 -2.88 -7.30 -1.82
C PRO A 12 -4.32 -7.00 -2.20
N VAL A 13 -4.69 -7.25 -3.45
CA VAL A 13 -6.03 -6.98 -3.94
C VAL A 13 -6.63 -8.25 -4.53
N TYR A 14 -7.67 -8.78 -3.86
CA TYR A 14 -8.43 -9.91 -4.37
C TYR A 14 -9.82 -9.93 -3.73
N GLY A 15 -10.86 -9.77 -4.54
CA GLY A 15 -12.24 -9.92 -4.07
C GLY A 15 -12.70 -8.87 -3.06
N VAL A 16 -12.21 -7.64 -3.15
CA VAL A 16 -12.45 -6.61 -2.13
C VAL A 16 -13.21 -5.38 -2.66
N GLU A 17 -13.92 -5.52 -3.76
CA GLU A 17 -14.59 -4.36 -4.37
C GLU A 17 -15.55 -3.62 -3.43
N LYS A 18 -16.10 -4.30 -2.42
CA LYS A 18 -16.99 -3.68 -1.44
C LYS A 18 -16.26 -2.82 -0.41
N TYR A 19 -14.97 -3.07 -0.22
CA TYR A 19 -14.20 -2.47 0.89
C TYR A 19 -13.03 -1.61 0.42
N ILE A 20 -12.57 -1.84 -0.81
CA ILE A 20 -11.29 -1.28 -1.26
C ILE A 20 -11.30 0.26 -1.33
N GLU A 21 -12.41 0.87 -1.67
CA GLU A 21 -12.47 2.33 -1.77
C GLU A 21 -12.11 2.99 -0.45
N ARG A 22 -12.70 2.52 0.66
CA ARG A 22 -12.43 3.05 1.99
C ARG A 22 -10.96 2.88 2.37
N CYS A 23 -10.41 1.71 2.07
CA CYS A 23 -9.00 1.44 2.32
C CYS A 23 -8.12 2.43 1.57
N ILE A 24 -8.33 2.57 0.26
CA ILE A 24 -7.50 3.43 -0.58
C ILE A 24 -7.58 4.88 -0.13
N ARG A 25 -8.76 5.39 0.16
CA ARG A 25 -8.91 6.78 0.61
C ARG A 25 -8.15 7.01 1.92
N SER A 26 -8.22 6.07 2.86
CA SER A 26 -7.48 6.19 4.11
C SER A 26 -5.96 6.18 3.89
N LEU A 27 -5.49 5.44 2.88
CA LEU A 27 -4.07 5.39 2.53
C LEU A 27 -3.60 6.67 1.86
N PHE A 28 -4.42 7.23 0.96
CA PHE A 28 -4.04 8.44 0.24
C PHE A 28 -4.14 9.70 1.10
N GLU A 29 -4.93 9.64 2.17
CA GLU A 29 -5.11 10.77 3.11
C GLU A 29 -4.10 10.79 4.23
N GLN A 30 -3.09 9.93 4.18
CA GLN A 30 -2.03 9.91 5.20
C GLN A 30 -1.25 11.22 5.25
N THR A 31 -0.88 11.61 6.46
CA THR A 31 -0.07 12.83 6.67
C THR A 31 1.36 12.66 6.19
N LEU A 32 1.89 11.44 6.18
CA LEU A 32 3.22 11.17 5.62
C LEU A 32 3.16 11.30 4.10
N ARG A 33 4.06 12.06 3.51
CA ARG A 33 4.08 12.32 2.07
C ARG A 33 4.89 11.31 1.28
N GLU A 34 6.00 10.87 1.81
CA GLU A 34 6.97 10.01 1.12
C GLU A 34 6.58 8.54 1.27
N ILE A 35 5.49 8.17 0.60
CA ILE A 35 4.94 6.81 0.62
C ILE A 35 4.95 6.22 -0.79
N GLU A 36 5.38 4.97 -0.90
CA GLU A 36 5.18 4.16 -2.09
C GLU A 36 4.04 3.20 -1.83
N TYR A 37 3.00 3.23 -2.66
CA TYR A 37 1.85 2.33 -2.55
C TYR A 37 1.99 1.23 -3.59
N ILE A 38 2.11 -0.01 -3.14
CA ILE A 38 2.24 -1.16 -4.04
C ILE A 38 0.98 -1.99 -3.95
N PHE A 39 0.08 -1.79 -4.91
CA PHE A 39 -1.15 -2.56 -5.03
C PHE A 39 -0.89 -3.76 -5.93
N ILE A 40 -1.12 -4.96 -5.41
CA ILE A 40 -0.85 -6.18 -6.16
C ILE A 40 -2.16 -6.89 -6.43
N ASP A 41 -2.53 -6.89 -7.72
CA ASP A 41 -3.74 -7.55 -8.20
C ASP A 41 -3.45 -9.04 -8.35
N ASP A 42 -4.02 -9.85 -7.48
CA ASP A 42 -3.87 -11.30 -7.51
C ASP A 42 -4.91 -11.96 -8.42
N CYS A 43 -5.10 -11.37 -9.59
CA CYS A 43 -6.08 -11.80 -10.58
C CYS A 43 -7.51 -11.73 -10.04
N THR A 44 -7.83 -10.60 -9.41
CA THR A 44 -9.16 -10.41 -8.84
C THR A 44 -10.23 -10.45 -9.93
N PRO A 45 -11.31 -11.20 -9.74
CA PRO A 45 -12.38 -11.31 -10.75
C PRO A 45 -13.36 -10.14 -10.71
N ASP A 46 -13.28 -9.30 -9.70
CA ASP A 46 -14.22 -8.20 -9.49
C ASP A 46 -13.66 -6.85 -9.97
N LYS A 47 -14.31 -5.75 -9.59
CA LYS A 47 -13.95 -4.40 -10.03
C LYS A 47 -12.99 -3.69 -9.11
N SER A 48 -12.29 -4.40 -8.23
CA SER A 48 -11.38 -3.78 -7.24
C SER A 48 -10.36 -2.83 -7.89
N ILE A 49 -9.72 -3.24 -8.97
CA ILE A 49 -8.70 -2.41 -9.64
C ILE A 49 -9.33 -1.20 -10.34
N GLU A 50 -10.51 -1.36 -10.91
CA GLU A 50 -11.22 -0.25 -11.54
C GLU A 50 -11.56 0.82 -10.49
N ILE A 51 -11.98 0.39 -9.30
CA ILE A 51 -12.25 1.30 -8.18
C ILE A 51 -10.97 2.01 -7.75
N LEU A 52 -9.85 1.29 -7.65
CA LEU A 52 -8.56 1.89 -7.32
C LEU A 52 -8.22 3.02 -8.30
N LYS A 53 -8.32 2.74 -9.60
CA LYS A 53 -8.00 3.73 -10.62
C LYS A 53 -8.93 4.95 -10.54
N SER A 54 -10.20 4.73 -10.23
CA SER A 54 -11.17 5.80 -10.06
C SER A 54 -10.82 6.68 -8.86
N VAL A 55 -10.47 6.08 -7.72
CA VAL A 55 -10.10 6.82 -6.51
C VAL A 55 -8.83 7.62 -6.74
N MET A 56 -7.87 7.08 -7.49
CA MET A 56 -6.61 7.79 -7.80
C MET A 56 -6.88 9.15 -8.46
N GLU A 57 -7.96 9.29 -9.22
CA GLU A 57 -8.30 10.55 -9.87
C GLU A 57 -8.66 11.64 -8.85
N ASP A 58 -9.13 11.25 -7.67
CA ASP A 58 -9.46 12.19 -6.60
C ASP A 58 -8.21 12.65 -5.82
N TYR A 59 -7.09 11.96 -6.01
CA TYR A 59 -5.83 12.24 -5.29
C TYR A 59 -4.66 12.36 -6.27
N PRO A 60 -4.68 13.40 -7.13
CA PRO A 60 -3.65 13.51 -8.18
C PRO A 60 -2.23 13.60 -7.63
N HIS A 61 -2.06 14.11 -6.42
CA HIS A 61 -0.74 14.21 -5.79
C HIS A 61 -0.15 12.85 -5.39
N ARG A 62 -0.99 11.80 -5.36
CA ARG A 62 -0.55 10.44 -5.04
C ARG A 62 -0.29 9.57 -6.26
N LYS A 63 -0.75 9.98 -7.44
CA LYS A 63 -0.65 9.14 -8.65
C LYS A 63 0.77 8.66 -8.95
N GLY A 64 1.76 9.53 -8.81
CA GLY A 64 3.15 9.17 -9.07
C GLY A 64 3.76 8.25 -8.02
N GLN A 65 3.05 8.01 -6.93
CA GLN A 65 3.52 7.15 -5.84
C GLN A 65 2.90 5.77 -5.87
N VAL A 66 2.03 5.48 -6.84
CA VAL A 66 1.27 4.23 -6.91
C VAL A 66 1.88 3.29 -7.94
N VAL A 67 2.11 2.04 -7.51
CA VAL A 67 2.52 0.94 -8.36
C VAL A 67 1.38 -0.06 -8.36
N ILE A 68 0.92 -0.49 -9.54
CA ILE A 68 -0.09 -1.52 -9.68
C ILE A 68 0.53 -2.68 -10.45
N HIS A 69 0.65 -3.82 -9.79
CA HIS A 69 1.20 -5.03 -10.40
C HIS A 69 0.16 -6.13 -10.41
N ARG A 70 0.01 -6.79 -11.55
CA ARG A 70 -0.88 -7.95 -11.66
C ARG A 70 -0.05 -9.23 -11.71
N MET A 71 -0.38 -10.18 -10.84
CA MET A 71 0.25 -11.50 -10.87
C MET A 71 -0.19 -12.25 -12.12
N GLU A 72 0.63 -13.16 -12.62
CA GLU A 72 0.30 -13.94 -13.82
C GLU A 72 -0.90 -14.84 -13.59
N LYS A 73 -1.08 -15.31 -12.35
CA LYS A 73 -2.20 -16.14 -11.93
C LYS A 73 -2.49 -15.88 -10.47
N ASN A 74 -3.64 -16.31 -10.00
CA ASN A 74 -3.95 -16.23 -8.57
C ASN A 74 -2.92 -17.04 -7.79
N SER A 75 -2.12 -16.37 -6.99
CA SER A 75 -0.95 -16.96 -6.32
C SER A 75 -1.08 -17.03 -4.80
N GLY A 76 -2.10 -16.37 -4.23
CA GLY A 76 -2.32 -16.32 -2.80
C GLY A 76 -1.56 -15.20 -2.12
N GLN A 77 -1.98 -14.89 -0.88
CA GLN A 77 -1.44 -13.73 -0.16
C GLN A 77 0.05 -13.82 0.15
N ALA A 78 0.55 -15.00 0.47
CA ALA A 78 1.97 -15.18 0.78
C ALA A 78 2.85 -14.79 -0.41
N ALA A 79 2.50 -15.27 -1.61
CA ALA A 79 3.25 -14.95 -2.82
C ALA A 79 3.13 -13.47 -3.17
N VAL A 80 1.96 -12.89 -3.01
CA VAL A 80 1.68 -11.48 -3.28
C VAL A 80 2.50 -10.59 -2.37
N ARG A 81 2.49 -10.86 -1.07
CA ARG A 81 3.27 -10.09 -0.09
C ARG A 81 4.77 -10.20 -0.35
N ARG A 82 5.23 -11.38 -0.72
CA ARG A 82 6.63 -11.60 -1.05
C ARG A 82 7.06 -10.77 -2.25
N TRP A 83 6.24 -10.75 -3.30
CA TRP A 83 6.53 -9.94 -4.48
C TRP A 83 6.64 -8.46 -4.09
N GLY A 84 5.69 -7.98 -3.29
CA GLY A 84 5.71 -6.60 -2.83
C GLY A 84 6.96 -6.26 -2.04
N ALA A 85 7.32 -7.12 -1.08
CA ALA A 85 8.51 -6.90 -0.26
C ALA A 85 9.79 -6.87 -1.09
N LEU A 86 9.90 -7.74 -2.10
CA LEU A 86 11.08 -7.81 -2.97
C LEU A 86 11.19 -6.58 -3.88
N ASN A 87 10.09 -5.92 -4.18
CA ASN A 87 10.07 -4.78 -5.10
C ASN A 87 9.88 -3.43 -4.40
N ALA A 88 9.78 -3.42 -3.08
CA ALA A 88 9.62 -2.20 -2.30
C ALA A 88 10.92 -1.40 -2.29
N THR A 89 10.81 -0.07 -2.39
CA THR A 89 11.96 0.84 -2.42
C THR A 89 12.07 1.72 -1.18
N GLY A 90 11.05 1.73 -0.32
CA GLY A 90 11.06 2.55 0.89
C GLY A 90 12.01 2.05 1.96
N GLU A 91 12.33 2.92 2.91
CA GLU A 91 13.17 2.54 4.04
C GLU A 91 12.51 1.47 4.91
N TYR A 92 11.19 1.53 5.03
CA TYR A 92 10.41 0.57 5.82
C TYR A 92 9.29 0.01 4.96
N VAL A 93 8.92 -1.25 5.22
CA VAL A 93 7.89 -1.96 4.47
C VAL A 93 6.75 -2.31 5.43
N ILE A 94 5.52 -1.96 5.04
CA ILE A 94 4.33 -2.20 5.83
C ILE A 94 3.31 -2.93 4.98
N HIS A 95 2.67 -3.95 5.53
CA HIS A 95 1.59 -4.67 4.86
C HIS A 95 0.24 -4.11 5.32
N CYS A 96 -0.68 -3.92 4.39
CA CYS A 96 -2.03 -3.43 4.68
C CYS A 96 -3.04 -4.28 3.93
N ASP A 97 -4.02 -4.82 4.65
CA ASP A 97 -5.10 -5.56 4.01
C ASP A 97 -6.07 -4.60 3.32
N SER A 98 -6.48 -4.94 2.11
CA SER A 98 -7.29 -4.05 1.27
C SER A 98 -8.75 -3.96 1.70
N ASP A 99 -9.17 -4.73 2.69
CA ASP A 99 -10.51 -4.63 3.29
C ASP A 99 -10.52 -3.79 4.59
N ASP A 100 -9.36 -3.28 4.99
CA ASP A 100 -9.19 -2.46 6.19
C ASP A 100 -9.10 -0.97 5.85
N TRP A 101 -9.01 -0.15 6.88
CA TRP A 101 -8.76 1.28 6.75
C TRP A 101 -7.86 1.71 7.91
N VAL A 102 -7.18 2.84 7.73
CA VAL A 102 -6.15 3.27 8.67
C VAL A 102 -6.35 4.73 9.07
N ASP A 103 -5.85 5.08 10.26
CA ASP A 103 -5.86 6.46 10.74
C ASP A 103 -4.92 7.32 9.89
N THR A 104 -5.27 8.60 9.72
CA THR A 104 -4.52 9.52 8.84
C THR A 104 -3.07 9.75 9.27
N LYS A 105 -2.76 9.58 10.54
CA LYS A 105 -1.40 9.77 11.06
C LYS A 105 -0.65 8.47 11.31
N MET A 106 -1.27 7.34 11.03
CA MET A 106 -0.71 6.03 11.41
C MET A 106 0.71 5.84 10.90
N TYR A 107 0.93 6.04 9.60
CA TYR A 107 2.24 5.74 9.00
C TYR A 107 3.29 6.78 9.36
N GLU A 108 2.91 8.03 9.54
CA GLU A 108 3.83 9.05 10.02
C GLU A 108 4.33 8.72 11.43
N ASP A 109 3.41 8.33 12.32
CA ASP A 109 3.76 7.95 13.69
C ASP A 109 4.63 6.70 13.70
N MET A 110 4.31 5.72 12.88
CA MET A 110 5.09 4.48 12.78
C MET A 110 6.50 4.75 12.27
N TYR A 111 6.63 5.59 11.24
CA TYR A 111 7.93 5.94 10.68
C TYR A 111 8.79 6.65 11.72
N ASN A 112 8.22 7.63 12.40
CA ASN A 112 8.95 8.40 13.42
C ASN A 112 9.41 7.51 14.57
N ARG A 113 8.57 6.58 15.00
CA ARG A 113 8.92 5.64 16.05
C ARG A 113 10.03 4.70 15.60
N ALA A 114 9.96 4.20 14.38
CA ALA A 114 10.98 3.31 13.84
C ALA A 114 12.34 4.00 13.77
N VAL A 115 12.37 5.26 13.36
CA VAL A 115 13.59 6.06 13.30
C VAL A 115 14.16 6.29 14.71
N GLU A 116 13.32 6.62 15.68
CA GLU A 116 13.73 6.83 17.06
C GLU A 116 14.34 5.56 17.66
N ASP A 117 13.76 4.40 17.37
CA ASP A 117 14.23 3.13 17.89
C ASP A 117 15.45 2.59 17.14
N GLY A 118 15.86 3.26 16.07
CA GLY A 118 16.99 2.82 15.26
C GLY A 118 16.74 1.53 14.50
N ALA A 119 15.45 1.23 14.19
CA ALA A 119 15.09 0.04 13.46
C ALA A 119 15.54 0.12 12.01
N ASP A 120 16.12 -0.97 11.48
CA ASP A 120 16.51 -1.03 10.07
C ASP A 120 15.33 -1.33 9.16
N VAL A 121 14.45 -2.21 9.61
CA VAL A 121 13.26 -2.63 8.85
C VAL A 121 12.11 -2.84 9.84
N VAL A 122 10.95 -2.30 9.51
CA VAL A 122 9.73 -2.57 10.25
C VAL A 122 8.73 -3.21 9.31
N VAL A 123 8.23 -4.39 9.69
CA VAL A 123 7.18 -5.08 8.95
C VAL A 123 5.98 -5.19 9.89
N CYS A 124 4.88 -4.54 9.52
CA CYS A 124 3.66 -4.56 10.31
C CYS A 124 2.51 -5.10 9.49
N ASP A 125 1.70 -5.93 10.13
CA ASP A 125 0.53 -6.53 9.52
C ASP A 125 -0.70 -5.99 10.25
N TYR A 126 -1.60 -5.34 9.50
CA TYR A 126 -2.84 -4.79 10.06
C TYR A 126 -4.04 -5.48 9.47
N ASN A 127 -4.95 -5.83 10.34
CA ASN A 127 -6.23 -6.41 9.94
C ASN A 127 -7.38 -5.48 10.30
#